data_7208e2459ef91a24e65bf9a0653610fa
#
_entry.id   7208e2459ef91a24e65bf9a0653610fa
#
_cell.length_a   1.000
_cell.length_b   1.000
_cell.length_c   1.000
_cell.angle_alpha   90.00
_cell.angle_beta   90.00
_cell.angle_gamma   90.00
#
_symmetry.space_group_name_H-M   'P 1'
#
loop_
_entity.id
_entity.type
_entity.pdbx_description
1 polymer ?
#
loop_
_entity_poly.entity_id
_entity_poly.type
_entity_poly.pdbx_seq_one_letter_code
_entity_poly.pdbx_strand_id
1 'polypeptide(L)'
;MTITQRLRSLFKYFVYLLDEYWNTRYQDITIKELTNRRKKIDLFLLNKKRIFSKFSKHSLTVKSEINHNFKSLTNEMVAMLYKIIRPDQSAKINIDNPFSTKSHQLRNFLMVHLMMNYGLRVGELMLLTKRSIKKSLNSDSYSLIITNTDDEHDSRQRKPSIKNEQSYRVIKLDSMDYKFLMLYVEKIRNFNNSDILFTSLKPPYSPLSYSSINAIFKTIEQAFKTSHPVYFDDTNIDSIQKLTPHVCRHTWAYITLAFAIKKYRNESVSPLNQSNDEIMQKALEDLRVLGGWSANSIMPSYYAKRFIVDSANLMNLQRISQELWKL
;
A
#
# COMPACT_ATOMS: atom_id res chain seq x y z
N MET A 1 11.97 -5.00 -14.05
CA MET A 1 12.84 -5.74 -13.09
C MET A 1 14.06 -4.89 -12.80
N THR A 2 14.33 -4.51 -11.56
CA THR A 2 15.51 -3.73 -11.17
C THR A 2 16.78 -4.57 -11.30
N ILE A 3 17.95 -3.92 -11.48
CA ILE A 3 19.26 -4.61 -11.54
C ILE A 3 19.45 -5.51 -10.32
N THR A 4 19.06 -5.02 -9.13
CA THR A 4 19.12 -5.79 -7.88
C THR A 4 18.26 -7.06 -7.89
N GLN A 5 17.08 -7.01 -8.50
CA GLN A 5 16.22 -8.19 -8.63
C GLN A 5 16.81 -9.22 -9.59
N ARG A 6 17.39 -8.77 -10.71
CA ARG A 6 18.08 -9.65 -11.68
C ARG A 6 19.29 -10.35 -11.03
N LEU A 7 20.10 -9.61 -10.30
CA LEU A 7 21.23 -10.18 -9.56
C LEU A 7 20.80 -11.20 -8.50
N ARG A 8 19.76 -10.91 -7.73
CA ARG A 8 19.20 -11.89 -6.76
C ARG A 8 18.68 -13.15 -7.45
N SER A 9 18.04 -13.03 -8.60
CA SER A 9 17.58 -14.20 -9.37
C SER A 9 18.76 -15.03 -9.90
N LEU A 10 19.80 -14.37 -10.41
CA LEU A 10 21.03 -15.04 -10.86
C LEU A 10 21.73 -15.78 -9.71
N PHE A 11 21.86 -15.15 -8.53
CA PHE A 11 22.42 -15.82 -7.36
C PHE A 11 21.61 -17.04 -6.93
N LYS A 12 20.27 -16.95 -6.90
CA LYS A 12 19.41 -18.09 -6.57
C LYS A 12 19.55 -19.22 -7.57
N TYR A 13 19.60 -18.88 -8.84
CA TYR A 13 19.78 -19.86 -9.92
C TYR A 13 21.15 -20.57 -9.82
N PHE A 14 22.21 -19.79 -9.53
CA PHE A 14 23.54 -20.36 -9.35
C PHE A 14 23.62 -21.30 -8.13
N VAL A 15 23.00 -20.94 -7.01
CA VAL A 15 22.90 -21.80 -5.82
C VAL A 15 22.12 -23.09 -6.17
N TYR A 16 20.99 -22.96 -6.87
CA TYR A 16 20.23 -24.11 -7.34
C TYR A 16 21.09 -25.04 -8.22
N LEU A 17 21.81 -24.50 -9.18
CA LEU A 17 22.70 -25.31 -10.03
C LEU A 17 23.80 -26.03 -9.21
N LEU A 18 24.38 -25.36 -8.21
CA LEU A 18 25.34 -25.97 -7.31
C LEU A 18 24.73 -27.11 -6.50
N ASP A 19 23.50 -26.93 -6.00
CA ASP A 19 22.80 -27.94 -5.20
C ASP A 19 22.40 -29.14 -6.05
N GLU A 20 21.92 -28.93 -7.29
CA GLU A 20 21.45 -29.97 -8.19
C GLU A 20 22.58 -30.77 -8.81
N TYR A 21 23.63 -30.10 -9.29
CA TYR A 21 24.69 -30.74 -10.05
C TYR A 21 25.93 -31.11 -9.22
N TRP A 22 26.03 -30.62 -7.98
CA TRP A 22 27.19 -30.89 -7.13
C TRP A 22 27.31 -32.37 -6.75
N ASN A 23 26.21 -33.04 -6.48
CA ASN A 23 26.17 -34.43 -6.04
C ASN A 23 26.31 -35.44 -7.17
N THR A 24 26.12 -35.06 -8.43
CA THR A 24 26.06 -35.99 -9.56
C THR A 24 27.37 -36.20 -10.31
N ARG A 25 28.35 -35.32 -10.14
CA ARG A 25 29.59 -35.33 -10.96
C ARG A 25 30.90 -35.72 -10.23
N TYR A 26 30.88 -35.99 -8.93
CA TYR A 26 32.11 -36.19 -8.15
C TYR A 26 32.06 -37.51 -7.36
N GLN A 27 31.96 -38.62 -8.07
CA GLN A 27 31.97 -39.97 -7.45
C GLN A 27 33.34 -40.34 -6.86
N ASP A 28 34.44 -39.69 -7.28
CA ASP A 28 35.82 -40.04 -6.90
C ASP A 28 36.46 -39.12 -5.86
N ILE A 29 35.71 -38.16 -5.29
CA ILE A 29 36.26 -37.21 -4.33
C ILE A 29 35.72 -37.51 -2.92
N THR A 30 36.65 -37.45 -1.92
CA THR A 30 36.27 -37.67 -0.53
C THR A 30 35.24 -36.63 -0.05
N ILE A 31 34.28 -37.06 0.79
CA ILE A 31 33.23 -36.18 1.38
C ILE A 31 33.85 -34.95 2.05
N LYS A 32 35.01 -35.10 2.70
CA LYS A 32 35.75 -34.00 3.37
C LYS A 32 36.24 -32.96 2.38
N GLU A 33 36.70 -33.36 1.23
CA GLU A 33 37.17 -32.47 0.18
C GLU A 33 36.04 -31.76 -0.52
N LEU A 34 34.95 -32.46 -0.79
CA LEU A 34 33.70 -31.88 -1.29
C LEU A 34 33.13 -30.78 -0.34
N THR A 35 33.11 -31.09 0.95
CA THR A 35 32.62 -30.14 1.97
C THR A 35 33.52 -28.90 2.02
N ASN A 36 34.85 -29.04 1.92
CA ASN A 36 35.77 -27.91 1.90
C ASN A 36 35.63 -27.05 0.63
N ARG A 37 35.46 -27.67 -0.52
CA ARG A 37 35.21 -26.94 -1.77
C ARG A 37 33.87 -26.20 -1.71
N ARG A 38 32.82 -26.80 -1.17
CA ARG A 38 31.54 -26.16 -0.98
C ARG A 38 31.65 -24.94 -0.06
N LYS A 39 32.29 -25.05 1.08
CA LYS A 39 32.54 -23.91 2.00
C LYS A 39 33.29 -22.76 1.32
N LYS A 40 34.27 -23.03 0.47
CA LYS A 40 34.97 -21.98 -0.28
C LYS A 40 34.06 -21.26 -1.26
N ILE A 41 33.18 -21.99 -1.95
CA ILE A 41 32.20 -21.40 -2.88
C ILE A 41 31.18 -20.57 -2.11
N ASP A 42 30.65 -21.07 -1.01
CA ASP A 42 29.69 -20.34 -0.18
C ASP A 42 30.29 -19.04 0.38
N LEU A 43 31.54 -19.05 0.84
CA LEU A 43 32.27 -17.85 1.27
C LEU A 43 32.47 -16.86 0.11
N PHE A 44 32.80 -17.35 -1.09
CA PHE A 44 32.96 -16.52 -2.27
C PHE A 44 31.62 -15.86 -2.65
N LEU A 45 30.52 -16.63 -2.67
CA LEU A 45 29.18 -16.12 -2.95
C LEU A 45 28.71 -15.10 -1.90
N LEU A 46 29.00 -15.36 -0.63
CA LEU A 46 28.68 -14.45 0.48
C LEU A 46 29.44 -13.11 0.33
N ASN A 47 30.73 -13.16 -0.03
CA ASN A 47 31.52 -11.97 -0.33
C ASN A 47 30.97 -11.19 -1.54
N LYS A 48 30.67 -11.88 -2.63
CA LYS A 48 30.07 -11.23 -3.81
C LYS A 48 28.72 -10.60 -3.49
N LYS A 49 27.85 -11.29 -2.75
CA LYS A 49 26.57 -10.76 -2.28
C LYS A 49 26.76 -9.51 -1.40
N ARG A 50 27.78 -9.48 -0.54
CA ARG A 50 28.14 -8.32 0.30
C ARG A 50 28.63 -7.13 -0.53
N ILE A 51 29.48 -7.38 -1.53
CA ILE A 51 29.95 -6.35 -2.47
C ILE A 51 28.75 -5.78 -3.26
N PHE A 52 27.90 -6.62 -3.85
CA PHE A 52 26.73 -6.17 -4.58
C PHE A 52 25.71 -5.44 -3.71
N SER A 53 25.56 -5.82 -2.44
CA SER A 53 24.69 -5.08 -1.51
C SER A 53 25.24 -3.67 -1.21
N LYS A 54 26.57 -3.50 -1.17
CA LYS A 54 27.21 -2.17 -1.04
C LYS A 54 27.00 -1.32 -2.29
N PHE A 55 27.18 -1.89 -3.48
CA PHE A 55 26.88 -1.18 -4.75
C PHE A 55 25.40 -0.80 -4.88
N SER A 56 24.50 -1.69 -4.48
CA SER A 56 23.06 -1.39 -4.45
C SER A 56 22.73 -0.27 -3.45
N LYS A 57 23.40 -0.21 -2.31
CA LYS A 57 23.25 0.89 -1.35
C LYS A 57 23.87 2.19 -1.87
N HIS A 58 25.03 2.14 -2.53
CA HIS A 58 25.67 3.34 -3.09
C HIS A 58 24.88 3.94 -4.25
N SER A 59 24.28 3.12 -5.13
CA SER A 59 23.41 3.63 -6.17
C SER A 59 22.09 4.22 -5.63
N LEU A 60 21.71 3.83 -4.41
CA LEU A 60 20.58 4.42 -3.69
C LEU A 60 20.98 5.69 -2.92
N THR A 61 22.23 5.82 -2.49
CA THR A 61 22.73 7.00 -1.75
C THR A 61 23.10 8.16 -2.66
N VAL A 62 23.46 7.93 -3.91
CA VAL A 62 23.66 9.02 -4.90
C VAL A 62 22.33 9.64 -5.37
N LYS A 63 21.19 9.02 -5.07
CA LYS A 63 19.85 9.61 -5.21
C LYS A 63 19.25 10.14 -3.92
N SER A 64 20.03 10.35 -2.89
CA SER A 64 19.62 11.18 -1.77
C SER A 64 19.88 12.66 -2.06
N GLU A 65 19.43 13.19 -3.14
CA GLU A 65 18.74 14.46 -3.08
C GLU A 65 17.74 14.25 -1.95
N ILE A 66 17.82 15.07 -0.96
CA ILE A 66 16.95 15.03 0.22
C ILE A 66 15.53 15.13 -0.33
N ASN A 67 14.94 13.98 -0.65
CA ASN A 67 13.55 13.91 -1.08
C ASN A 67 12.73 14.21 0.17
N HIS A 68 12.54 15.50 0.45
CA HIS A 68 11.68 16.01 1.51
C HIS A 68 10.21 15.65 1.27
N ASN A 69 9.89 15.13 0.08
CA ASN A 69 8.52 14.86 -0.32
C ASN A 69 7.95 13.66 0.44
N PHE A 70 6.95 13.92 1.21
CA PHE A 70 6.21 12.88 1.89
C PHE A 70 5.46 12.00 0.87
N LYS A 71 5.38 10.70 1.16
CA LYS A 71 4.63 9.76 0.33
C LYS A 71 3.14 9.71 0.65
N SER A 72 2.65 10.52 1.58
CA SER A 72 1.24 10.62 1.96
C SER A 72 0.68 11.97 1.57
N LEU A 73 -0.60 12.01 1.22
CA LEU A 73 -1.33 13.25 0.99
C LEU A 73 -1.63 13.94 2.32
N THR A 74 -1.74 15.27 2.30
CA THR A 74 -2.34 16.05 3.39
C THR A 74 -3.86 15.90 3.38
N ASN A 75 -4.52 16.27 4.48
CA ASN A 75 -5.99 16.24 4.54
C ASN A 75 -6.61 17.15 3.45
N GLU A 76 -5.99 18.28 3.17
CA GLU A 76 -6.42 19.19 2.11
C GLU A 76 -6.30 18.55 0.72
N MET A 77 -5.14 17.95 0.42
CA MET A 77 -4.96 17.20 -0.84
C MET A 77 -5.98 16.08 -0.99
N VAL A 78 -6.29 15.36 0.08
CA VAL A 78 -7.33 14.32 0.08
C VAL A 78 -8.68 14.92 -0.27
N ALA A 79 -9.08 16.03 0.37
CA ALA A 79 -10.33 16.69 0.09
C ALA A 79 -10.45 17.14 -1.38
N MET A 80 -9.38 17.75 -1.93
CA MET A 80 -9.33 18.18 -3.33
C MET A 80 -9.31 16.99 -4.30
N LEU A 81 -8.59 15.92 -3.99
CA LEU A 81 -8.62 14.69 -4.79
C LEU A 81 -10.04 14.09 -4.83
N TYR A 82 -10.71 14.01 -3.69
CA TYR A 82 -12.09 13.51 -3.62
C TYR A 82 -13.07 14.38 -4.40
N LYS A 83 -12.91 15.70 -4.42
CA LYS A 83 -13.70 16.61 -5.25
C LYS A 83 -13.63 16.24 -6.73
N ILE A 84 -12.45 15.86 -7.21
CA ILE A 84 -12.23 15.45 -8.61
C ILE A 84 -12.80 14.06 -8.88
N ILE A 85 -12.53 13.06 -8.02
CA ILE A 85 -12.83 11.65 -8.35
C ILE A 85 -14.21 11.18 -7.88
N ARG A 86 -14.86 11.86 -6.94
CA ARG A 86 -16.15 11.43 -6.38
C ARG A 86 -17.25 11.51 -7.46
N PRO A 87 -18.06 10.46 -7.64
CA PRO A 87 -19.25 10.55 -8.49
C PRO A 87 -20.22 11.61 -7.97
N ASP A 88 -20.90 12.30 -8.88
CA ASP A 88 -21.94 13.26 -8.52
C ASP A 88 -23.15 12.54 -7.86
N GLN A 89 -23.59 13.07 -6.73
CA GLN A 89 -24.75 12.54 -5.99
C GLN A 89 -26.08 12.76 -6.70
N SER A 90 -26.18 13.79 -7.54
CA SER A 90 -27.40 14.13 -8.31
C SER A 90 -27.63 13.24 -9.54
N ALA A 91 -26.96 12.10 -9.63
CA ALA A 91 -26.96 11.20 -10.78
C ALA A 91 -26.47 11.84 -12.10
N LYS A 92 -25.86 13.01 -12.04
CA LYS A 92 -25.16 13.63 -13.17
C LYS A 92 -23.73 13.08 -13.28
N ILE A 93 -23.05 13.40 -14.36
CA ILE A 93 -21.62 13.11 -14.52
C ILE A 93 -20.85 14.22 -13.81
N ASN A 94 -19.92 13.86 -12.94
CA ASN A 94 -18.98 14.83 -12.41
C ASN A 94 -18.05 15.28 -13.55
N ILE A 95 -18.11 16.55 -13.93
CA ILE A 95 -17.38 17.13 -15.06
C ILE A 95 -15.87 17.21 -14.76
N ASP A 96 -15.52 17.42 -13.49
CA ASP A 96 -14.10 17.49 -13.05
C ASP A 96 -13.43 16.12 -13.06
N ASN A 97 -14.23 15.05 -13.12
CA ASN A 97 -13.72 13.68 -13.09
C ASN A 97 -13.13 13.30 -14.47
N PRO A 98 -11.89 12.81 -14.53
CA PRO A 98 -11.22 12.50 -15.80
C PRO A 98 -11.86 11.32 -16.56
N PHE A 99 -12.84 10.64 -15.98
CA PHE A 99 -13.53 9.52 -16.62
C PHE A 99 -14.91 9.96 -17.12
N SER A 100 -15.16 9.74 -18.40
CA SER A 100 -16.33 10.26 -19.11
C SER A 100 -17.67 9.57 -18.79
N THR A 101 -17.66 8.38 -18.15
CA THR A 101 -18.90 7.65 -17.85
C THR A 101 -19.09 7.43 -16.35
N LYS A 102 -20.33 7.50 -15.89
CA LYS A 102 -20.71 7.24 -14.48
C LYS A 102 -20.18 5.91 -13.98
N SER A 103 -20.21 4.88 -14.81
CA SER A 103 -19.72 3.54 -14.47
C SER A 103 -18.22 3.51 -14.20
N HIS A 104 -17.43 4.21 -15.02
CA HIS A 104 -15.98 4.35 -14.77
C HIS A 104 -15.71 5.23 -13.56
N GLN A 105 -16.47 6.32 -13.38
CA GLN A 105 -16.35 7.21 -12.23
C GLN A 105 -16.58 6.43 -10.92
N LEU A 106 -17.68 5.69 -10.80
CA LEU A 106 -17.98 4.93 -9.59
C LEU A 106 -16.98 3.80 -9.34
N ARG A 107 -16.67 2.99 -10.36
CA ARG A 107 -15.68 1.91 -10.20
C ARG A 107 -14.33 2.44 -9.74
N ASN A 108 -13.81 3.47 -10.40
CA ASN A 108 -12.48 4.01 -10.13
C ASN A 108 -12.45 4.75 -8.78
N PHE A 109 -13.52 5.47 -8.43
CA PHE A 109 -13.71 6.04 -7.11
C PHE A 109 -13.65 4.97 -6.01
N LEU A 110 -14.41 3.88 -6.15
CA LEU A 110 -14.42 2.79 -5.16
C LEU A 110 -13.03 2.18 -4.97
N MET A 111 -12.26 1.97 -6.04
CA MET A 111 -10.90 1.45 -5.94
C MET A 111 -9.99 2.38 -5.13
N VAL A 112 -10.00 3.68 -5.43
CA VAL A 112 -9.19 4.68 -4.69
C VAL A 112 -9.69 4.79 -3.25
N HIS A 113 -10.99 4.83 -3.05
CA HIS A 113 -11.65 4.96 -1.74
C HIS A 113 -11.31 3.79 -0.81
N LEU A 114 -11.39 2.55 -1.30
CA LEU A 114 -11.02 1.37 -0.50
C LEU A 114 -9.54 1.36 -0.12
N MET A 115 -8.65 1.78 -1.01
CA MET A 115 -7.23 1.88 -0.68
C MET A 115 -6.94 3.02 0.30
N MET A 116 -7.67 4.13 0.23
CA MET A 116 -7.43 5.33 1.03
C MET A 116 -8.09 5.29 2.41
N ASN A 117 -9.24 4.61 2.56
CA ASN A 117 -9.95 4.55 3.84
C ASN A 117 -9.78 3.22 4.58
N TYR A 118 -9.53 2.14 3.85
CA TYR A 118 -9.36 0.80 4.45
C TYR A 118 -7.93 0.27 4.31
N GLY A 119 -7.04 1.06 3.75
CA GLY A 119 -5.61 0.75 3.65
C GLY A 119 -5.30 -0.47 2.79
N LEU A 120 -6.13 -0.82 1.81
CA LEU A 120 -5.87 -1.98 0.96
C LEU A 120 -4.62 -1.80 0.10
N ARG A 121 -3.82 -2.85 0.01
CA ARG A 121 -2.78 -2.92 -1.03
C ARG A 121 -3.43 -3.15 -2.39
N VAL A 122 -2.78 -2.68 -3.44
CA VAL A 122 -3.29 -2.91 -4.81
C VAL A 122 -3.50 -4.40 -5.11
N GLY A 123 -2.63 -5.28 -4.63
CA GLY A 123 -2.81 -6.74 -4.77
C GLY A 123 -4.03 -7.26 -4.00
N GLU A 124 -4.29 -6.75 -2.79
CA GLU A 124 -5.46 -7.09 -1.99
C GLU A 124 -6.75 -6.60 -2.67
N LEU A 125 -6.75 -5.36 -3.19
CA LEU A 125 -7.85 -4.82 -3.98
C LEU A 125 -8.19 -5.71 -5.18
N MET A 126 -7.15 -6.20 -5.88
CA MET A 126 -7.30 -7.07 -7.06
C MET A 126 -7.80 -8.48 -6.73
N LEU A 127 -7.65 -8.92 -5.48
CA LEU A 127 -8.14 -10.22 -4.99
C LEU A 127 -9.59 -10.16 -4.49
N LEU A 128 -10.15 -8.96 -4.30
CA LEU A 128 -11.53 -8.84 -3.86
C LEU A 128 -12.49 -9.50 -4.85
N THR A 129 -13.44 -10.26 -4.30
CA THR A 129 -14.54 -10.87 -5.04
C THR A 129 -15.86 -10.28 -4.60
N LYS A 130 -16.93 -10.57 -5.33
CA LYS A 130 -18.30 -10.26 -4.86
C LYS A 130 -18.57 -10.87 -3.49
N ARG A 131 -18.01 -12.05 -3.21
CA ARG A 131 -18.15 -12.78 -1.94
C ARG A 131 -17.31 -12.21 -0.81
N SER A 132 -16.36 -11.33 -1.10
CA SER A 132 -15.56 -10.62 -0.07
C SER A 132 -16.40 -9.62 0.73
N ILE A 133 -17.53 -9.17 0.18
CA ILE A 133 -18.46 -8.23 0.83
C ILE A 133 -19.47 -9.03 1.63
N LYS A 134 -19.53 -8.84 2.95
CA LYS A 134 -20.43 -9.58 3.84
C LYS A 134 -21.29 -8.64 4.67
N LYS A 135 -22.56 -9.01 4.83
CA LYS A 135 -23.48 -8.43 5.81
C LYS A 135 -23.60 -9.39 6.98
N SER A 136 -23.63 -8.88 8.21
CA SER A 136 -23.93 -9.67 9.41
C SER A 136 -25.39 -10.14 9.38
N LEU A 137 -25.65 -11.32 9.90
CA LEU A 137 -27.01 -11.85 10.05
C LEU A 137 -27.76 -11.18 11.22
N ASN A 138 -27.05 -10.84 12.27
CA ASN A 138 -27.63 -10.42 13.55
C ASN A 138 -27.49 -8.91 13.82
N SER A 139 -26.91 -8.15 12.91
CA SER A 139 -26.72 -6.70 13.08
C SER A 139 -26.56 -6.00 11.72
N ASP A 140 -26.86 -4.71 11.67
CA ASP A 140 -26.56 -3.88 10.51
C ASP A 140 -25.07 -3.53 10.42
N SER A 141 -24.23 -4.55 10.49
CA SER A 141 -22.80 -4.41 10.32
C SER A 141 -22.32 -5.10 9.05
N TYR A 142 -21.37 -4.48 8.39
CA TYR A 142 -20.81 -4.90 7.11
C TYR A 142 -19.32 -5.13 7.24
N SER A 143 -18.81 -6.06 6.47
CA SER A 143 -17.39 -6.42 6.53
C SER A 143 -16.84 -6.73 5.14
N LEU A 144 -15.55 -6.44 4.96
CA LEU A 144 -14.77 -6.80 3.80
C LEU A 144 -13.74 -7.85 4.21
N ILE A 145 -13.79 -9.02 3.56
CA ILE A 145 -12.87 -10.13 3.82
C ILE A 145 -11.71 -10.03 2.84
N ILE A 146 -10.49 -9.93 3.36
CA ILE A 146 -9.24 -9.93 2.60
C ILE A 146 -8.65 -11.33 2.69
N THR A 147 -8.67 -12.04 1.57
CA THR A 147 -8.15 -13.41 1.45
C THR A 147 -7.59 -13.64 0.04
N ASN A 148 -6.81 -14.69 -0.13
CA ASN A 148 -6.48 -15.18 -1.47
C ASN A 148 -7.76 -15.70 -2.13
N THR A 149 -7.82 -15.49 -3.42
CA THR A 149 -8.91 -15.98 -4.25
C THR A 149 -8.31 -16.88 -5.32
N ASP A 150 -8.80 -18.10 -5.36
CA ASP A 150 -8.55 -19.04 -6.45
C ASP A 150 -9.77 -19.01 -7.35
N ASP A 151 -9.69 -18.20 -8.40
CA ASP A 151 -10.73 -18.07 -9.42
C ASP A 151 -10.21 -18.67 -10.72
N GLU A 152 -10.78 -19.79 -11.14
CA GLU A 152 -10.41 -20.50 -12.37
C GLU A 152 -10.64 -19.64 -13.62
N HIS A 153 -11.58 -18.72 -13.55
CA HIS A 153 -11.91 -17.79 -14.64
C HIS A 153 -11.07 -16.49 -14.61
N ASP A 154 -10.08 -16.39 -13.72
CA ASP A 154 -9.16 -15.27 -13.70
C ASP A 154 -8.17 -15.34 -14.87
N SER A 155 -8.46 -14.56 -15.90
CA SER A 155 -7.68 -14.48 -17.14
C SER A 155 -6.37 -13.70 -17.04
N ARG A 156 -6.01 -13.17 -15.84
CA ARG A 156 -4.79 -12.36 -15.68
C ARG A 156 -3.54 -13.21 -15.77
N GLN A 157 -2.58 -12.81 -16.61
CA GLN A 157 -1.28 -13.48 -16.73
C GLN A 157 -0.49 -13.43 -15.41
N ARG A 158 -0.58 -12.31 -14.66
CA ARG A 158 0.03 -12.15 -13.36
C ARG A 158 -1.05 -12.04 -12.29
N LYS A 159 -1.40 -13.17 -11.72
CA LYS A 159 -2.36 -13.22 -10.61
C LYS A 159 -1.74 -12.57 -9.36
N PRO A 160 -2.48 -11.71 -8.66
CA PRO A 160 -2.05 -11.20 -7.35
C PRO A 160 -2.06 -12.32 -6.32
N SER A 161 -1.27 -12.17 -5.27
CA SER A 161 -1.28 -13.07 -4.12
C SER A 161 -1.02 -12.30 -2.83
N ILE A 162 -1.58 -12.78 -1.74
CA ILE A 162 -1.29 -12.28 -0.40
C ILE A 162 0.11 -12.76 0.00
N LYS A 163 0.94 -11.83 0.51
CA LYS A 163 2.36 -12.11 0.77
C LYS A 163 2.62 -12.85 2.07
N ASN A 164 1.77 -12.70 3.07
CA ASN A 164 1.94 -13.27 4.41
C ASN A 164 0.57 -13.54 5.05
N GLU A 165 0.54 -14.44 6.01
CA GLU A 165 -0.66 -14.87 6.71
C GLU A 165 -1.38 -13.73 7.43
N GLN A 166 -0.64 -12.78 8.03
CA GLN A 166 -1.22 -11.64 8.74
C GLN A 166 -1.98 -10.67 7.83
N SER A 167 -1.80 -10.79 6.51
CA SER A 167 -2.59 -10.00 5.55
C SER A 167 -4.02 -10.51 5.38
N TYR A 168 -4.32 -11.76 5.79
CA TYR A 168 -5.69 -12.26 5.89
C TYR A 168 -6.39 -11.56 7.05
N ARG A 169 -7.46 -10.84 6.76
CA ARG A 169 -8.17 -10.08 7.78
C ARG A 169 -9.60 -9.75 7.36
N VAL A 170 -10.40 -9.43 8.35
CA VAL A 170 -11.75 -8.91 8.19
C VAL A 170 -11.73 -7.44 8.58
N ILE A 171 -12.17 -6.58 7.68
CA ILE A 171 -12.25 -5.13 7.89
C ILE A 171 -13.73 -4.74 7.97
N LYS A 172 -14.11 -3.99 9.00
CA LYS A 172 -15.46 -3.43 9.07
C LYS A 172 -15.65 -2.38 8.00
N LEU A 173 -16.79 -2.46 7.30
CA LEU A 173 -17.18 -1.48 6.29
C LEU A 173 -18.21 -0.49 6.89
N ASP A 174 -18.09 0.76 6.48
CA ASP A 174 -19.16 1.73 6.66
C ASP A 174 -20.42 1.35 5.86
N SER A 175 -21.57 1.71 6.37
CA SER A 175 -22.87 1.35 5.75
C SER A 175 -23.05 1.97 4.37
N MET A 176 -22.57 3.20 4.15
CA MET A 176 -22.64 3.86 2.85
C MET A 176 -21.66 3.22 1.84
N ASP A 177 -20.47 2.86 2.28
CA ASP A 177 -19.50 2.16 1.44
C ASP A 177 -20.00 0.79 1.01
N TYR A 178 -20.67 0.07 1.91
CA TYR A 178 -21.36 -1.16 1.55
C TYR A 178 -22.43 -0.92 0.46
N LYS A 179 -23.27 0.11 0.60
CA LYS A 179 -24.31 0.44 -0.40
C LYS A 179 -23.69 0.80 -1.75
N PHE A 180 -22.60 1.58 -1.78
CA PHE A 180 -21.90 1.91 -3.03
C PHE A 180 -21.27 0.67 -3.69
N LEU A 181 -20.68 -0.22 -2.89
CA LEU A 181 -20.14 -1.48 -3.39
C LEU A 181 -21.24 -2.37 -3.98
N MET A 182 -22.39 -2.48 -3.31
CA MET A 182 -23.52 -3.26 -3.81
C MET A 182 -24.10 -2.62 -5.07
N LEU A 183 -24.24 -1.29 -5.11
CA LEU A 183 -24.65 -0.58 -6.34
C LEU A 183 -23.72 -0.90 -7.52
N TYR A 184 -22.40 -0.91 -7.26
CA TYR A 184 -21.44 -1.28 -8.30
C TYR A 184 -21.63 -2.74 -8.75
N VAL A 185 -21.74 -3.67 -7.81
CA VAL A 185 -21.90 -5.12 -8.10
C VAL A 185 -23.19 -5.39 -8.89
N GLU A 186 -24.29 -4.78 -8.50
CA GLU A 186 -25.63 -5.08 -9.04
C GLU A 186 -25.95 -4.33 -10.33
N LYS A 187 -25.46 -3.09 -10.47
CA LYS A 187 -25.90 -2.18 -11.56
C LYS A 187 -24.82 -1.85 -12.57
N ILE A 188 -23.53 -1.99 -12.22
CA ILE A 188 -22.43 -1.50 -13.07
C ILE A 188 -21.52 -2.62 -13.53
N ARG A 189 -21.17 -3.54 -12.61
CA ARG A 189 -20.32 -4.66 -12.93
C ARG A 189 -21.04 -5.62 -13.88
N ASN A 190 -20.56 -5.71 -15.10
CA ASN A 190 -21.16 -6.62 -16.08
C ASN A 190 -20.94 -8.09 -15.67
N PHE A 191 -21.85 -8.93 -16.13
CA PHE A 191 -21.75 -10.36 -15.92
C PHE A 191 -20.52 -10.92 -16.66
N ASN A 192 -19.75 -11.71 -15.97
CA ASN A 192 -18.70 -12.59 -16.49
C ASN A 192 -18.56 -13.79 -15.55
N ASN A 193 -17.84 -14.81 -15.98
CA ASN A 193 -17.67 -16.03 -15.20
C ASN A 193 -16.75 -15.85 -13.98
N SER A 194 -15.98 -14.78 -13.93
CA SER A 194 -15.10 -14.47 -12.80
C SER A 194 -15.85 -13.86 -11.62
N ASP A 195 -15.51 -14.27 -10.42
CA ASP A 195 -16.02 -13.68 -9.17
C ASP A 195 -15.28 -12.41 -8.75
N ILE A 196 -14.17 -12.05 -9.40
CA ILE A 196 -13.36 -10.86 -9.08
C ILE A 196 -14.22 -9.60 -9.13
N LEU A 197 -14.10 -8.78 -8.10
CA LEU A 197 -14.95 -7.60 -7.92
C LEU A 197 -14.70 -6.55 -9.00
N PHE A 198 -13.46 -6.14 -9.22
CA PHE A 198 -13.11 -5.06 -10.15
C PHE A 198 -12.70 -5.59 -11.52
N THR A 199 -13.55 -5.34 -12.51
CA THR A 199 -13.38 -5.81 -13.90
C THR A 199 -13.34 -4.64 -14.88
N SER A 200 -12.91 -4.94 -16.11
CA SER A 200 -13.14 -4.04 -17.25
C SER A 200 -14.64 -3.79 -17.43
N LEU A 201 -15.00 -2.59 -17.85
CA LEU A 201 -16.38 -2.23 -18.24
C LEU A 201 -16.60 -2.39 -19.76
N LYS A 202 -15.60 -2.90 -20.48
CA LYS A 202 -15.68 -3.27 -21.89
C LYS A 202 -15.55 -4.78 -22.03
N PRO A 203 -16.25 -5.41 -22.98
CA PRO A 203 -16.07 -6.83 -23.27
C PRO A 203 -14.58 -7.16 -23.47
N PRO A 204 -14.11 -8.33 -23.04
CA PRO A 204 -14.83 -9.45 -22.40
C PRO A 204 -15.01 -9.30 -20.87
N TYR A 205 -14.97 -8.10 -20.29
CA TYR A 205 -15.16 -7.77 -18.86
C TYR A 205 -14.16 -8.47 -17.94
N SER A 206 -12.93 -8.64 -18.41
CA SER A 206 -11.85 -9.32 -17.68
C SER A 206 -11.50 -8.61 -16.37
N PRO A 207 -11.03 -9.35 -15.36
CA PRO A 207 -10.46 -8.77 -14.15
C PRO A 207 -9.38 -7.74 -14.44
N LEU A 208 -9.35 -6.62 -13.69
CA LEU A 208 -8.36 -5.57 -13.92
C LEU A 208 -6.95 -6.07 -13.58
N SER A 209 -6.00 -5.77 -14.46
CA SER A 209 -4.57 -6.05 -14.26
C SER A 209 -3.88 -4.93 -13.46
N TYR A 210 -2.66 -5.20 -12.98
CA TYR A 210 -1.80 -4.15 -12.37
C TYR A 210 -1.57 -2.97 -13.33
N SER A 211 -1.36 -3.24 -14.61
CA SER A 211 -1.17 -2.20 -15.62
C SER A 211 -2.43 -1.34 -15.81
N SER A 212 -3.61 -1.96 -15.80
CA SER A 212 -4.89 -1.24 -15.89
C SER A 212 -5.11 -0.31 -14.70
N ILE A 213 -4.84 -0.78 -13.48
CA ILE A 213 -4.97 0.06 -12.28
C ILE A 213 -3.96 1.20 -12.31
N ASN A 214 -2.71 0.94 -12.69
CA ASN A 214 -1.70 2.00 -12.82
C ASN A 214 -2.07 3.03 -13.89
N ALA A 215 -2.69 2.63 -15.00
CA ALA A 215 -3.19 3.55 -16.01
C ALA A 215 -4.32 4.43 -15.46
N ILE A 216 -5.25 3.88 -14.69
CA ILE A 216 -6.31 4.63 -14.00
C ILE A 216 -5.68 5.67 -13.06
N PHE A 217 -4.71 5.28 -12.23
CA PHE A 217 -4.01 6.21 -11.33
C PHE A 217 -3.26 7.30 -12.08
N LYS A 218 -2.63 6.99 -13.20
CA LYS A 218 -1.97 7.99 -14.05
C LYS A 218 -2.95 9.02 -14.61
N THR A 219 -4.16 8.58 -15.01
CA THR A 219 -5.22 9.49 -15.47
C THR A 219 -5.71 10.40 -14.34
N ILE A 220 -5.90 9.85 -13.13
CA ILE A 220 -6.28 10.65 -11.94
C ILE A 220 -5.16 11.62 -11.56
N GLU A 221 -3.89 11.17 -11.55
CA GLU A 221 -2.73 12.01 -11.28
C GLU A 221 -2.68 13.21 -12.23
N GLN A 222 -2.87 12.96 -13.53
CA GLN A 222 -2.84 14.03 -14.53
C GLN A 222 -3.95 15.06 -14.29
N ALA A 223 -5.18 14.63 -14.01
CA ALA A 223 -6.27 15.52 -13.68
C ALA A 223 -5.99 16.31 -12.39
N PHE A 224 -5.48 15.65 -11.36
CA PHE A 224 -5.14 16.28 -10.08
C PHE A 224 -4.01 17.30 -10.25
N LYS A 225 -2.98 16.96 -11.03
CA LYS A 225 -1.87 17.89 -11.35
C LYS A 225 -2.32 19.10 -12.16
N THR A 226 -3.24 18.91 -13.11
CA THR A 226 -3.80 20.01 -13.91
C THR A 226 -4.64 20.95 -13.05
N SER A 227 -5.47 20.43 -12.16
CA SER A 227 -6.33 21.23 -11.29
C SER A 227 -5.58 21.88 -10.11
N HIS A 228 -4.53 21.23 -9.61
CA HIS A 228 -3.79 21.65 -8.41
C HIS A 228 -2.27 21.48 -8.63
N PRO A 229 -1.64 22.24 -9.52
CA PRO A 229 -0.21 22.09 -9.85
C PRO A 229 0.70 22.31 -8.65
N VAL A 230 0.29 23.14 -7.68
CA VAL A 230 1.04 23.46 -6.47
C VAL A 230 1.37 22.21 -5.63
N TYR A 231 0.55 21.18 -5.67
CA TYR A 231 0.79 19.93 -4.92
C TYR A 231 1.87 19.05 -5.56
N PHE A 232 2.34 19.38 -6.74
CA PHE A 232 3.39 18.67 -7.47
C PHE A 232 4.63 19.55 -7.70
N ASP A 233 4.66 20.72 -7.12
CA ASP A 233 5.79 21.65 -7.18
C ASP A 233 6.80 21.29 -6.08
N ASP A 234 8.01 20.89 -6.48
CA ASP A 234 9.08 20.46 -5.58
C ASP A 234 9.57 21.57 -4.62
N THR A 235 9.20 22.84 -4.85
CA THR A 235 9.47 23.95 -3.92
C THR A 235 8.62 23.88 -2.66
N ASN A 236 7.50 23.17 -2.69
CA ASN A 236 6.61 22.99 -1.56
C ASN A 236 6.95 21.74 -0.75
N ILE A 237 7.12 21.89 0.57
CA ILE A 237 7.49 20.78 1.46
C ILE A 237 6.44 19.65 1.46
N ASP A 238 5.18 19.99 1.22
CA ASP A 238 4.06 19.04 1.20
C ASP A 238 3.83 18.43 -0.17
N SER A 239 4.61 18.80 -1.19
CA SER A 239 4.42 18.30 -2.54
C SER A 239 4.60 16.78 -2.64
N ILE A 240 3.92 16.18 -3.61
CA ILE A 240 4.04 14.78 -3.97
C ILE A 240 4.64 14.65 -5.37
N GLN A 241 5.50 13.67 -5.57
CA GLN A 241 6.07 13.41 -6.89
C GLN A 241 5.09 12.72 -7.84
N LYS A 242 4.30 11.78 -7.31
CA LYS A 242 3.37 10.95 -8.09
C LYS A 242 2.20 10.49 -7.22
N LEU A 243 1.03 10.40 -7.83
CA LEU A 243 -0.13 9.77 -7.23
C LEU A 243 -0.20 8.30 -7.66
N THR A 244 -0.01 7.39 -6.72
CA THR A 244 0.02 5.94 -6.99
C THR A 244 -0.85 5.18 -5.98
N PRO A 245 -1.22 3.92 -6.26
CA PRO A 245 -1.91 3.08 -5.27
C PRO A 245 -1.19 3.04 -3.91
N HIS A 246 0.13 3.13 -3.92
CA HIS A 246 0.94 3.10 -2.70
C HIS A 246 0.80 4.39 -1.88
N VAL A 247 0.63 5.54 -2.54
CA VAL A 247 0.36 6.83 -1.89
C VAL A 247 -0.95 6.77 -1.11
N CYS A 248 -2.00 6.15 -1.66
CA CYS A 248 -3.27 5.97 -0.92
C CYS A 248 -3.07 5.24 0.41
N ARG A 249 -2.25 4.18 0.42
CA ARG A 249 -1.96 3.43 1.65
C ARG A 249 -1.09 4.22 2.63
N HIS A 250 -0.15 5.04 2.16
CA HIS A 250 0.59 5.96 3.02
C HIS A 250 -0.34 7.00 3.65
N THR A 251 -1.26 7.54 2.87
CA THR A 251 -2.27 8.50 3.33
C THR A 251 -3.20 7.88 4.36
N TRP A 252 -3.69 6.66 4.10
CA TRP A 252 -4.47 5.91 5.08
C TRP A 252 -3.73 5.73 6.40
N ALA A 253 -2.46 5.31 6.35
CA ALA A 253 -1.66 5.11 7.55
C ALA A 253 -1.48 6.41 8.34
N TYR A 254 -1.23 7.53 7.66
CA TYR A 254 -1.12 8.86 8.25
C TYR A 254 -2.42 9.28 8.97
N ILE A 255 -3.55 9.19 8.28
CA ILE A 255 -4.85 9.59 8.81
C ILE A 255 -5.28 8.67 9.97
N THR A 256 -5.11 7.37 9.81
CA THR A 256 -5.48 6.38 10.83
C THR A 256 -4.65 6.56 12.11
N LEU A 257 -3.35 6.79 11.99
CA LEU A 257 -2.49 7.03 13.15
C LEU A 257 -2.86 8.33 13.86
N ALA A 258 -3.08 9.41 13.10
CA ALA A 258 -3.50 10.70 13.66
C ALA A 258 -4.82 10.58 14.44
N PHE A 259 -5.78 9.85 13.87
CA PHE A 259 -7.07 9.58 14.52
C PHE A 259 -6.92 8.73 15.79
N ALA A 260 -6.14 7.64 15.73
CA ALA A 260 -5.93 6.76 16.87
C ALA A 260 -5.27 7.48 18.04
N ILE A 261 -4.24 8.29 17.79
CA ILE A 261 -3.55 9.08 18.82
C ILE A 261 -4.51 10.11 19.45
N LYS A 262 -5.28 10.84 18.62
CA LYS A 262 -6.28 11.78 19.11
C LYS A 262 -7.33 11.09 19.98
N LYS A 263 -7.84 9.93 19.55
CA LYS A 263 -8.81 9.12 20.28
C LYS A 263 -8.25 8.72 21.65
N TYR A 264 -7.06 8.12 21.70
CA TYR A 264 -6.46 7.64 22.95
C TYR A 264 -6.10 8.76 23.93
N ARG A 265 -5.68 9.92 23.42
CA ARG A 265 -5.49 11.11 24.28
C ARG A 265 -6.80 11.59 24.93
N ASN A 266 -7.91 11.54 24.18
CA ASN A 266 -9.21 11.98 24.69
C ASN A 266 -9.85 10.96 25.65
N GLU A 267 -9.57 9.65 25.48
CA GLU A 267 -10.07 8.58 26.34
C GLU A 267 -9.29 8.46 27.65
N SER A 268 -8.10 9.04 27.76
CA SER A 268 -7.29 9.05 28.97
C SER A 268 -7.92 10.00 30.00
N VAL A 269 -8.70 9.44 30.93
CA VAL A 269 -9.43 10.16 31.98
C VAL A 269 -8.49 10.85 32.99
N SER A 270 -7.19 10.51 32.97
CA SER A 270 -6.17 11.16 33.82
C SER A 270 -4.89 11.39 33.01
N PRO A 271 -4.43 12.63 32.86
CA PRO A 271 -3.17 12.94 32.14
C PRO A 271 -1.92 12.32 32.75
N LEU A 272 -2.03 11.79 33.98
CA LEU A 272 -0.91 11.21 34.74
C LEU A 272 -0.69 9.72 34.50
N ASN A 273 -1.61 8.99 33.83
CA ASN A 273 -1.60 7.53 33.81
C ASN A 273 -1.17 6.87 32.51
N GLN A 274 -0.98 7.60 31.41
CA GLN A 274 -0.43 7.03 30.18
C GLN A 274 0.65 7.92 29.59
N SER A 275 1.84 7.35 29.38
CA SER A 275 2.91 8.07 28.69
C SER A 275 2.56 8.28 27.20
N ASN A 276 3.07 9.36 26.60
CA ASN A 276 2.91 9.60 25.16
C ASN A 276 3.46 8.42 24.32
N ASP A 277 4.45 7.70 24.85
CA ASP A 277 5.03 6.52 24.21
C ASP A 277 4.06 5.33 24.18
N GLU A 278 3.31 5.10 25.27
CA GLU A 278 2.28 4.04 25.32
C GLU A 278 1.14 4.32 24.35
N ILE A 279 0.68 5.56 24.28
CA ILE A 279 -0.34 5.98 23.30
C ILE A 279 0.16 5.76 21.86
N MET A 280 1.40 6.13 21.57
CA MET A 280 2.00 5.93 20.27
C MET A 280 2.13 4.44 19.92
N GLN A 281 2.62 3.63 20.85
CA GLN A 281 2.76 2.18 20.66
C GLN A 281 1.41 1.51 20.40
N LYS A 282 0.38 1.87 21.19
CA LYS A 282 -0.98 1.36 20.99
C LYS A 282 -1.54 1.75 19.62
N ALA A 283 -1.37 3.00 19.22
CA ALA A 283 -1.83 3.48 17.90
C ALA A 283 -1.09 2.80 16.73
N LEU A 284 0.21 2.55 16.86
CA LEU A 284 1.00 1.80 15.87
C LEU A 284 0.58 0.33 15.81
N GLU A 285 0.22 -0.27 16.94
CA GLU A 285 -0.27 -1.65 16.99
C GLU A 285 -1.63 -1.79 16.30
N ASP A 286 -2.58 -0.88 16.56
CA ASP A 286 -3.84 -0.85 15.84
C ASP A 286 -3.64 -0.68 14.34
N LEU A 287 -2.76 0.24 13.96
CA LEU A 287 -2.40 0.45 12.56
C LEU A 287 -1.80 -0.83 11.95
N ARG A 288 -0.96 -1.55 12.71
CA ARG A 288 -0.36 -2.82 12.30
C ARG A 288 -1.42 -3.89 12.00
N VAL A 289 -2.37 -4.07 12.92
CA VAL A 289 -3.45 -5.04 12.79
C VAL A 289 -4.34 -4.70 11.59
N LEU A 290 -4.81 -3.45 11.50
CA LEU A 290 -5.66 -2.97 10.41
C LEU A 290 -4.96 -3.09 9.06
N GLY A 291 -3.66 -2.85 9.00
CA GLY A 291 -2.86 -2.92 7.78
C GLY A 291 -2.42 -4.33 7.38
N GLY A 292 -2.64 -5.35 8.22
CA GLY A 292 -2.22 -6.72 7.97
C GLY A 292 -0.69 -6.83 7.84
N TRP A 293 0.05 -6.34 8.85
CA TRP A 293 1.49 -6.52 8.98
C TRP A 293 1.82 -7.50 10.09
N SER A 294 2.95 -8.21 9.95
CA SER A 294 3.45 -9.12 10.99
C SER A 294 3.79 -8.38 12.29
N ALA A 295 3.80 -9.10 13.42
CA ALA A 295 4.05 -8.54 14.74
C ALA A 295 5.35 -7.73 14.83
N ASN A 296 6.43 -8.22 14.19
CA ASN A 296 7.74 -7.57 14.21
C ASN A 296 7.96 -6.60 13.04
N SER A 297 6.88 -6.15 12.38
CA SER A 297 6.99 -5.29 11.21
C SER A 297 7.24 -3.84 11.61
N ILE A 298 8.29 -3.25 11.07
CA ILE A 298 8.56 -1.80 11.16
C ILE A 298 7.72 -0.98 10.15
N MET A 299 6.94 -1.65 9.31
CA MET A 299 6.19 -0.99 8.25
C MET A 299 5.15 0.01 8.74
N PRO A 300 4.42 -0.19 9.85
CA PRO A 300 3.52 0.82 10.39
C PRO A 300 4.20 2.16 10.60
N SER A 301 5.34 2.18 11.28
CA SER A 301 6.14 3.39 11.50
C SER A 301 6.66 4.00 10.19
N TYR A 302 7.08 3.16 9.23
CA TYR A 302 7.51 3.63 7.92
C TYR A 302 6.39 4.34 7.15
N TYR A 303 5.18 3.76 7.14
CA TYR A 303 4.03 4.37 6.47
C TYR A 303 3.52 5.61 7.19
N ALA A 304 3.62 5.63 8.53
CA ALA A 304 3.22 6.76 9.36
C ALA A 304 4.30 7.86 9.49
N LYS A 305 5.42 7.74 8.78
CA LYS A 305 6.59 8.63 8.91
C LYS A 305 6.21 10.11 8.84
N ARG A 306 5.31 10.50 7.95
CA ARG A 306 4.84 11.89 7.83
C ARG A 306 4.26 12.38 9.15
N PHE A 307 3.30 11.65 9.72
CA PHE A 307 2.66 12.03 10.97
C PHE A 307 3.67 12.21 12.11
N ILE A 308 4.64 11.29 12.22
CA ILE A 308 5.67 11.34 13.26
C ILE A 308 6.53 12.59 13.11
N VAL A 309 6.96 12.92 11.89
CA VAL A 309 7.76 14.12 11.61
C VAL A 309 6.96 15.40 11.86
N ASP A 310 5.71 15.47 11.38
CA ASP A 310 4.84 16.62 11.57
C ASP A 310 4.59 16.88 13.07
N SER A 311 4.31 15.83 13.84
CA SER A 311 4.10 15.91 15.28
C SER A 311 5.34 16.40 16.03
N ALA A 312 6.52 15.90 15.68
CA ALA A 312 7.78 16.33 16.28
C ALA A 312 8.09 17.81 15.97
N ASN A 313 7.85 18.25 14.73
CA ASN A 313 8.05 19.63 14.32
C ASN A 313 7.07 20.58 15.03
N LEU A 314 5.80 20.20 15.15
CA LEU A 314 4.80 21.00 15.91
C LEU A 314 5.20 21.14 17.37
N MET A 315 5.63 20.06 18.02
CA MET A 315 6.12 20.10 19.40
C MET A 315 7.32 21.05 19.53
N ASN A 316 8.29 20.98 18.61
CA ASN A 316 9.45 21.87 18.62
C ASN A 316 9.06 23.35 18.41
N LEU A 317 8.13 23.64 17.50
CA LEU A 317 7.61 24.99 17.28
C LEU A 317 6.89 25.52 18.53
N GLN A 318 6.09 24.70 19.22
CA GLN A 318 5.45 25.06 20.48
C GLN A 318 6.49 25.38 21.57
N ARG A 319 7.54 24.55 21.69
CA ARG A 319 8.66 24.83 22.61
C ARG A 319 9.31 26.17 22.30
N ILE A 320 9.68 26.42 21.04
CA ILE A 320 10.29 27.69 20.62
C ILE A 320 9.37 28.88 20.93
N SER A 321 8.05 28.72 20.77
CA SER A 321 7.08 29.79 21.05
C SER A 321 6.94 30.14 22.53
N GLN A 322 7.30 29.19 23.40
CA GLN A 322 7.25 29.36 24.87
C GLN A 322 8.57 29.85 25.48
N GLU A 323 9.66 29.84 24.70
CA GLU A 323 10.96 30.27 25.22
C GLU A 323 11.13 31.78 25.32
N LEU A 324 11.85 32.20 26.38
CA LEU A 324 11.93 33.57 26.91
C LEU A 324 12.70 34.59 26.05
N TRP A 325 13.21 34.22 24.92
CA TRP A 325 13.89 35.18 24.01
C TRP A 325 12.96 35.87 23.00
N LYS A 326 11.67 35.73 23.13
CA LYS A 326 10.74 36.66 22.51
C LYS A 326 10.60 37.90 23.40
N LEU A 327 11.56 38.81 23.22
CA LEU A 327 11.45 40.16 23.68
C LEU A 327 10.36 40.91 22.94
#